data_0591f3e06ef5c295dfe0bd56d4e3f2be
#
_entry.id   0591f3e06ef5c295dfe0bd56d4e3f2be
#
_cell.length_a   1.000
_cell.length_b   1.000
_cell.length_c   1.000
_cell.angle_alpha   90.00
_cell.angle_beta   90.00
_cell.angle_gamma   90.00
#
_symmetry.space_group_name_H-M   'P 1'
#
loop_
_entity.id
_entity.type
_entity.pdbx_description
1 polymer ?
#
loop_
_entity_poly.entity_id
_entity_poly.type
_entity_poly.pdbx_seq_one_letter_code
_entity_poly.pdbx_strand_id
1 'polypeptide(L)'
;CLSFVGNANGENAQGLFAFGYSLAQLVTAIQAGFSTYWGPYVYSHYRDEQERICRVHDVLNLLIFGFFCVLVMFEDIVFVIFPDKRGCLAIFPLLMLAVVFNILCEGTVYGNSIARKPWHDTIGIGLGALSNFGLCALLVPAFGLTGAALALAASNGLAFLYRSITGQMYYRTVASYPKTISGFLLAFAVTAIGTLLWQHFFIKFALVGVILFIYCTLYRAQLARLWSMGLGILRGIFHRK
;
A
#
# COMPACT_ATOMS: atom_id res chain seq x y z
N CYS A 1 0.92 -12.04 -14.11
CA CYS A 1 -0.57 -12.05 -14.07
C CYS A 1 -1.20 -11.80 -15.44
N LEU A 2 -0.82 -10.73 -16.17
CA LEU A 2 -1.47 -10.35 -17.44
C LEU A 2 -1.58 -11.50 -18.44
N SER A 3 -0.51 -12.27 -18.66
CA SER A 3 -0.54 -13.42 -19.57
C SER A 3 -1.51 -14.52 -19.14
N PHE A 4 -1.59 -14.79 -17.83
CA PHE A 4 -2.53 -15.77 -17.29
C PHE A 4 -3.98 -15.32 -17.46
N VAL A 5 -4.27 -14.05 -17.22
CA VAL A 5 -5.61 -13.47 -17.38
C VAL A 5 -6.03 -13.51 -18.86
N GLY A 6 -5.15 -13.13 -19.77
CA GLY A 6 -5.45 -13.18 -21.22
C GLY A 6 -5.76 -14.59 -21.71
N ASN A 7 -4.99 -15.58 -21.28
CA ASN A 7 -5.21 -16.96 -21.69
C ASN A 7 -6.48 -17.58 -21.09
N ALA A 8 -6.83 -17.22 -19.84
CA ALA A 8 -7.97 -17.80 -19.15
C ALA A 8 -9.30 -17.09 -19.39
N ASN A 9 -9.29 -15.76 -19.54
CA ASN A 9 -10.50 -14.92 -19.50
C ASN A 9 -10.65 -13.98 -20.73
N GLY A 10 -9.73 -14.06 -21.68
CA GLY A 10 -9.76 -13.27 -22.92
C GLY A 10 -9.18 -11.86 -22.80
N GLU A 11 -9.04 -11.19 -23.95
CA GLU A 11 -8.38 -9.88 -24.08
C GLU A 11 -9.10 -8.76 -23.29
N ASN A 12 -10.42 -8.82 -23.20
CA ASN A 12 -11.20 -7.83 -22.45
C ASN A 12 -10.87 -7.83 -20.96
N ALA A 13 -10.72 -9.03 -20.36
CA ALA A 13 -10.35 -9.17 -18.95
C ALA A 13 -8.91 -8.71 -18.72
N GLN A 14 -8.01 -9.00 -19.66
CA GLN A 14 -6.64 -8.50 -19.62
C GLN A 14 -6.58 -6.96 -19.65
N GLY A 15 -7.38 -6.34 -20.52
CA GLY A 15 -7.50 -4.88 -20.60
C GLY A 15 -8.05 -4.25 -19.32
N LEU A 16 -9.04 -4.88 -18.68
CA LEU A 16 -9.58 -4.45 -17.40
C LEU A 16 -8.52 -4.52 -16.29
N PHE A 17 -7.79 -5.64 -16.18
CA PHE A 17 -6.73 -5.79 -15.20
C PHE A 17 -5.61 -4.76 -15.39
N ALA A 18 -5.15 -4.57 -16.63
CA ALA A 18 -4.12 -3.61 -16.95
C ALA A 18 -4.53 -2.19 -16.60
N PHE A 19 -5.77 -1.80 -16.89
CA PHE A 19 -6.32 -0.49 -16.55
C PHE A 19 -6.37 -0.27 -15.04
N GLY A 20 -6.96 -1.21 -14.28
CA GLY A 20 -7.05 -1.11 -12.82
C GLY A 20 -5.67 -1.06 -12.16
N TYR A 21 -4.73 -1.87 -12.65
CA TYR A 21 -3.35 -1.86 -12.15
C TYR A 21 -2.63 -0.54 -12.47
N SER A 22 -2.81 0.02 -13.67
CA SER A 22 -2.22 1.31 -14.04
C SER A 22 -2.74 2.44 -13.17
N LEU A 23 -4.04 2.46 -12.84
CA LEU A 23 -4.61 3.43 -11.90
C LEU A 23 -3.99 3.28 -10.50
N ALA A 24 -3.87 2.05 -10.00
CA ALA A 24 -3.25 1.80 -8.71
C ALA A 24 -1.78 2.28 -8.69
N GLN A 25 -1.05 2.08 -9.78
CA GLN A 25 0.35 2.50 -9.91
C GLN A 25 0.55 4.02 -9.91
N LEU A 26 -0.46 4.84 -10.17
CA LEU A 26 -0.32 6.30 -10.06
C LEU A 26 0.12 6.74 -8.66
N VAL A 27 -0.25 5.97 -7.63
CA VAL A 27 0.16 6.24 -6.24
C VAL A 27 1.66 6.07 -6.04
N THR A 28 2.31 5.21 -6.84
CA THR A 28 3.77 5.00 -6.74
C THR A 28 4.58 6.22 -7.20
N ALA A 29 4.00 7.11 -8.00
CA ALA A 29 4.65 8.37 -8.36
C ALA A 29 4.90 9.26 -7.13
N ILE A 30 3.96 9.28 -6.18
CA ILE A 30 4.10 10.00 -4.90
C ILE A 30 5.22 9.34 -4.07
N GLN A 31 5.25 8.01 -4.05
CA GLN A 31 6.31 7.26 -3.38
C GLN A 31 7.69 7.58 -3.96
N ALA A 32 7.83 7.61 -5.28
CA ALA A 32 9.11 7.89 -5.93
C ALA A 32 9.69 9.26 -5.52
N GLY A 33 8.82 10.29 -5.43
CA GLY A 33 9.20 11.60 -4.92
C GLY A 33 9.68 11.56 -3.47
N PHE A 34 8.98 10.80 -2.62
CA PHE A 34 9.38 10.61 -1.22
C PHE A 34 10.71 9.86 -1.10
N SER A 35 10.85 8.73 -1.79
CA SER A 35 12.05 7.85 -1.70
C SER A 35 13.31 8.55 -2.17
N THR A 36 13.21 9.46 -3.15
CA THR A 36 14.35 10.25 -3.64
C THR A 36 15.01 11.08 -2.53
N TYR A 37 14.21 11.61 -1.60
CA TYR A 37 14.71 12.40 -0.48
C TYR A 37 14.98 11.53 0.76
N TRP A 38 14.10 10.59 1.03
CA TRP A 38 14.11 9.80 2.25
C TRP A 38 15.29 8.83 2.34
N GLY A 39 15.65 8.17 1.22
CA GLY A 39 16.79 7.25 1.18
C GLY A 39 18.11 7.89 1.62
N PRO A 40 18.58 8.95 0.97
CA PRO A 40 19.79 9.67 1.39
C PRO A 40 19.74 10.17 2.83
N TYR A 41 18.57 10.63 3.29
CA TYR A 41 18.39 11.09 4.67
C TYR A 41 18.63 9.95 5.67
N VAL A 42 18.02 8.78 5.47
CA VAL A 42 18.20 7.60 6.34
C VAL A 42 19.67 7.18 6.39
N TYR A 43 20.33 7.09 5.22
CA TYR A 43 21.74 6.67 5.16
C TYR A 43 22.71 7.65 5.84
N SER A 44 22.40 8.92 5.90
CA SER A 44 23.25 9.92 6.57
C SER A 44 22.99 10.02 8.07
N HIS A 45 21.77 9.69 8.58
CA HIS A 45 21.37 9.93 9.96
C HIS A 45 20.98 8.67 10.75
N TYR A 46 21.16 7.46 10.20
CA TYR A 46 20.71 6.23 10.84
C TYR A 46 21.32 5.98 12.23
N ARG A 47 22.50 6.54 12.52
CA ARG A 47 23.18 6.38 13.81
C ARG A 47 22.63 7.31 14.89
N ASP A 48 22.29 8.53 14.51
CA ASP A 48 22.04 9.62 15.46
C ASP A 48 20.54 9.91 15.63
N GLU A 49 19.70 9.64 14.60
CA GLU A 49 18.30 10.04 14.56
C GLU A 49 17.31 8.85 14.41
N GLN A 50 17.59 7.71 15.02
CA GLN A 50 16.73 6.52 14.91
C GLN A 50 15.28 6.78 15.32
N GLU A 51 15.06 7.53 16.41
CA GLU A 51 13.70 7.86 16.85
C GLU A 51 12.92 8.71 15.82
N ARG A 52 13.62 9.57 15.10
CA ARG A 52 13.02 10.39 14.04
C ARG A 52 12.65 9.52 12.86
N ILE A 53 13.50 8.57 12.48
CA ILE A 53 13.23 7.61 11.40
C ILE A 53 12.01 6.76 11.75
N CYS A 54 11.92 6.25 12.97
CA CYS A 54 10.74 5.51 13.46
C CYS A 54 9.46 6.36 13.44
N ARG A 55 9.54 7.63 13.82
CA ARG A 55 8.37 8.55 13.78
C ARG A 55 7.90 8.80 12.35
N VAL A 56 8.82 8.96 11.42
CA VAL A 56 8.46 9.16 9.99
C VAL A 56 7.82 7.89 9.43
N HIS A 57 8.30 6.70 9.79
CA HIS A 57 7.65 5.44 9.43
C HIS A 57 6.20 5.36 9.95
N ASP A 58 5.93 5.77 11.19
CA ASP A 58 4.56 5.79 11.74
C ASP A 58 3.65 6.77 10.98
N VAL A 59 4.20 7.94 10.59
CA VAL A 59 3.50 8.94 9.79
C VAL A 59 3.20 8.42 8.38
N LEU A 60 4.16 7.75 7.75
CA LEU A 60 3.98 7.13 6.45
C LEU A 60 2.87 6.07 6.47
N ASN A 61 2.89 5.19 7.48
CA ASN A 61 1.84 4.20 7.65
C ASN A 61 0.46 4.87 7.78
N LEU A 62 0.38 5.91 8.61
CA LEU A 62 -0.86 6.66 8.79
C LEU A 62 -1.39 7.25 7.47
N LEU A 63 -0.52 7.91 6.71
CA LEU A 63 -0.90 8.54 5.46
C LEU A 63 -1.29 7.53 4.39
N ILE A 64 -0.51 6.44 4.24
CA ILE A 64 -0.72 5.44 3.20
C ILE A 64 -2.01 4.66 3.44
N PHE A 65 -2.24 4.18 4.68
CA PHE A 65 -3.48 3.46 5.00
C PHE A 65 -4.71 4.39 4.98
N GLY A 66 -4.58 5.63 5.46
CA GLY A 66 -5.64 6.61 5.37
C GLY A 66 -6.01 6.93 3.92
N PHE A 67 -5.00 7.16 3.07
CA PHE A 67 -5.19 7.40 1.64
C PHE A 67 -5.79 6.19 0.92
N PHE A 68 -5.35 4.98 1.26
CA PHE A 68 -5.93 3.74 0.74
C PHE A 68 -7.42 3.63 1.07
N CYS A 69 -7.81 3.87 2.32
CA CYS A 69 -9.22 3.87 2.73
C CYS A 69 -10.05 4.90 1.93
N VAL A 70 -9.53 6.10 1.76
CA VAL A 70 -10.19 7.15 0.98
C VAL A 70 -10.33 6.74 -0.48
N LEU A 71 -9.29 6.16 -1.10
CA LEU A 71 -9.36 5.72 -2.50
C LEU A 71 -10.38 4.61 -2.69
N VAL A 72 -10.44 3.60 -1.81
CA VAL A 72 -11.45 2.53 -1.88
C VAL A 72 -12.86 3.08 -1.62
N MET A 73 -12.99 4.07 -0.73
CA MET A 73 -14.28 4.73 -0.44
C MET A 73 -14.84 5.48 -1.65
N PHE A 74 -13.96 6.12 -2.44
CA PHE A 74 -14.33 6.95 -3.57
C PHE A 74 -14.06 6.31 -4.95
N GLU A 75 -13.65 5.04 -5.00
CA GLU A 75 -13.33 4.36 -6.28
C GLU A 75 -14.50 4.38 -7.27
N ASP A 76 -15.75 4.28 -6.79
CA ASP A 76 -16.94 4.34 -7.66
C ASP A 76 -16.99 5.63 -8.48
N ILE A 77 -16.57 6.77 -7.92
CA ILE A 77 -16.53 8.06 -8.62
C ILE A 77 -15.54 8.01 -9.79
N VAL A 78 -14.38 7.38 -9.57
CA VAL A 78 -13.37 7.20 -10.64
C VAL A 78 -13.96 6.38 -11.78
N PHE A 79 -14.68 5.30 -11.47
CA PHE A 79 -15.29 4.42 -12.47
C PHE A 79 -16.61 4.94 -13.07
N VAL A 80 -17.16 6.05 -12.57
CA VAL A 80 -18.22 6.82 -13.27
C VAL A 80 -17.63 7.52 -14.50
N ILE A 81 -16.39 7.98 -14.43
CA ILE A 81 -15.69 8.62 -15.57
C ILE A 81 -15.35 7.60 -16.66
N PHE A 82 -15.14 6.33 -16.27
CA PHE A 82 -14.79 5.22 -17.19
C PHE A 82 -15.82 4.08 -17.11
N PRO A 83 -17.04 4.26 -17.67
CA PRO A 83 -18.13 3.28 -17.52
C PRO A 83 -17.79 1.89 -18.06
N ASP A 84 -17.06 1.83 -19.18
CA ASP A 84 -16.64 0.57 -19.84
C ASP A 84 -15.65 -0.24 -18.97
N LYS A 85 -15.08 0.37 -17.94
CA LYS A 85 -14.09 -0.24 -17.05
C LYS A 85 -14.65 -0.60 -15.67
N ARG A 86 -15.96 -0.51 -15.46
CA ARG A 86 -16.61 -0.84 -14.17
C ARG A 86 -16.33 -2.27 -13.68
N GLY A 87 -16.00 -3.20 -14.57
CA GLY A 87 -15.55 -4.55 -14.18
C GLY A 87 -14.27 -4.57 -13.31
N CYS A 88 -13.52 -3.45 -13.27
CA CYS A 88 -12.37 -3.31 -12.37
C CYS A 88 -12.75 -3.07 -10.92
N LEU A 89 -13.96 -2.56 -10.60
CA LEU A 89 -14.36 -2.22 -9.23
C LEU A 89 -14.14 -3.38 -8.25
N ALA A 90 -14.50 -4.60 -8.64
CA ALA A 90 -14.33 -5.77 -7.78
C ALA A 90 -12.87 -6.11 -7.45
N ILE A 91 -11.93 -5.75 -8.32
CA ILE A 91 -10.51 -6.10 -8.18
C ILE A 91 -9.64 -4.93 -7.75
N PHE A 92 -10.11 -3.71 -7.90
CA PHE A 92 -9.35 -2.50 -7.65
C PHE A 92 -8.79 -2.40 -6.21
N PRO A 93 -9.56 -2.71 -5.14
CA PRO A 93 -9.04 -2.72 -3.78
C PRO A 93 -7.87 -3.70 -3.59
N LEU A 94 -7.89 -4.87 -4.27
CA LEU A 94 -6.80 -5.85 -4.24
C LEU A 94 -5.55 -5.34 -4.96
N LEU A 95 -5.73 -4.69 -6.12
CA LEU A 95 -4.62 -4.09 -6.87
C LEU A 95 -3.98 -2.96 -6.09
N MET A 96 -4.79 -2.13 -5.44
CA MET A 96 -4.33 -1.06 -4.55
C MET A 96 -3.58 -1.61 -3.33
N LEU A 97 -4.06 -2.69 -2.73
CA LEU A 97 -3.37 -3.33 -1.60
C LEU A 97 -1.97 -3.83 -2.00
N ALA A 98 -1.81 -4.38 -3.20
CA ALA A 98 -0.51 -4.78 -3.72
C ALA A 98 0.47 -3.59 -3.82
N VAL A 99 -0.01 -2.43 -4.27
CA VAL A 99 0.77 -1.19 -4.34
C VAL A 99 1.10 -0.68 -2.94
N VAL A 100 0.14 -0.71 -2.01
CA VAL A 100 0.36 -0.32 -0.60
C VAL A 100 1.50 -1.11 0.03
N PHE A 101 1.58 -2.44 -0.19
CA PHE A 101 2.69 -3.25 0.31
C PHE A 101 4.05 -2.78 -0.24
N ASN A 102 4.14 -2.41 -1.51
CA ASN A 102 5.37 -1.90 -2.10
C ASN A 102 5.80 -0.57 -1.47
N ILE A 103 4.85 0.35 -1.25
CA ILE A 103 5.13 1.65 -0.65
C ILE A 103 5.58 1.50 0.81
N LEU A 104 4.92 0.64 1.58
CA LEU A 104 5.29 0.39 2.99
C LEU A 104 6.66 -0.28 3.11
N CYS A 105 7.05 -1.07 2.12
CA CYS A 105 8.38 -1.67 2.07
C CYS A 105 9.50 -0.63 2.08
N GLU A 106 9.30 0.52 1.43
CA GLU A 106 10.24 1.64 1.44
C GLU A 106 10.52 2.19 2.85
N GLY A 107 9.58 2.07 3.77
CA GLY A 107 9.78 2.48 5.16
C GLY A 107 10.56 1.49 6.02
N THR A 108 10.69 0.23 5.59
CA THR A 108 11.20 -0.86 6.43
C THR A 108 12.48 -1.54 5.93
N VAL A 109 12.81 -1.37 4.65
CA VAL A 109 13.87 -2.12 3.95
C VAL A 109 15.29 -1.62 4.23
N TYR A 110 15.45 -0.39 4.72
CA TYR A 110 16.76 0.25 4.87
C TYR A 110 17.75 -0.51 5.75
N GLY A 111 17.29 -1.34 6.69
CA GLY A 111 18.15 -2.16 7.52
C GLY A 111 19.05 -3.11 6.73
N ASN A 112 18.55 -3.69 5.63
CA ASN A 112 19.33 -4.58 4.76
C ASN A 112 20.50 -3.84 4.12
N SER A 113 20.28 -2.63 3.64
CA SER A 113 21.32 -1.79 3.01
C SER A 113 22.30 -1.24 4.04
N ILE A 114 21.85 -0.80 5.22
CA ILE A 114 22.69 -0.33 6.33
C ILE A 114 23.63 -1.46 6.79
N ALA A 115 23.13 -2.70 6.87
CA ALA A 115 23.92 -3.88 7.20
C ALA A 115 24.85 -4.36 6.07
N ARG A 116 24.84 -3.68 4.92
CA ARG A 116 25.56 -4.09 3.69
C ARG A 116 25.18 -5.49 3.18
N LYS A 117 23.90 -5.86 3.34
CA LYS A 117 23.34 -7.15 2.92
C LYS A 117 22.16 -6.96 1.94
N PRO A 118 22.35 -6.26 0.80
CA PRO A 118 21.29 -5.97 -0.15
C PRO A 118 20.72 -7.23 -0.84
N TRP A 119 21.41 -8.36 -0.75
CA TRP A 119 20.96 -9.63 -1.31
C TRP A 119 19.63 -10.10 -0.71
N HIS A 120 19.28 -9.71 0.53
CA HIS A 120 17.96 -9.97 1.11
C HIS A 120 16.84 -9.29 0.30
N ASP A 121 17.07 -8.10 -0.22
CA ASP A 121 16.10 -7.42 -1.05
C ASP A 121 15.89 -8.13 -2.37
N THR A 122 16.97 -8.62 -2.99
CA THR A 122 16.90 -9.42 -4.21
C THR A 122 16.15 -10.73 -3.99
N ILE A 123 16.40 -11.44 -2.88
CA ILE A 123 15.65 -12.64 -2.50
C ILE A 123 14.18 -12.32 -2.29
N GLY A 124 13.85 -11.23 -1.58
CA GLY A 124 12.46 -10.82 -1.34
C GLY A 124 11.70 -10.54 -2.64
N ILE A 125 12.33 -9.84 -3.59
CA ILE A 125 11.76 -9.60 -4.92
C ILE A 125 11.60 -10.91 -5.68
N GLY A 126 12.59 -11.80 -5.63
CA GLY A 126 12.54 -13.13 -6.25
C GLY A 126 11.41 -14.00 -5.67
N LEU A 127 11.24 -14.01 -4.34
CA LEU A 127 10.11 -14.68 -3.66
C LEU A 127 8.76 -14.13 -4.12
N GLY A 128 8.65 -12.79 -4.22
CA GLY A 128 7.45 -12.15 -4.76
C GLY A 128 7.15 -12.58 -6.19
N ALA A 129 8.15 -12.62 -7.07
CA ALA A 129 7.98 -13.02 -8.46
C ALA A 129 7.58 -14.50 -8.59
N LEU A 130 8.28 -15.40 -7.89
CA LEU A 130 7.98 -16.84 -7.92
C LEU A 130 6.62 -17.16 -7.32
N SER A 131 6.28 -16.55 -6.18
CA SER A 131 4.96 -16.72 -5.57
C SER A 131 3.85 -16.15 -6.44
N ASN A 132 4.09 -15.01 -7.11
CA ASN A 132 3.12 -14.46 -8.06
C ASN A 132 2.84 -15.40 -9.22
N PHE A 133 3.89 -15.98 -9.80
CA PHE A 133 3.74 -16.96 -10.87
C PHE A 133 2.95 -18.19 -10.41
N GLY A 134 3.31 -18.80 -9.27
CA GLY A 134 2.63 -19.97 -8.72
C GLY A 134 1.17 -19.68 -8.33
N LEU A 135 0.93 -18.55 -7.66
CA LEU A 135 -0.43 -18.15 -7.27
C LEU A 135 -1.30 -17.81 -8.48
N CYS A 136 -0.74 -17.16 -9.53
CA CYS A 136 -1.49 -16.93 -10.77
C CYS A 136 -1.88 -18.24 -11.44
N ALA A 137 -0.98 -19.22 -11.50
CA ALA A 137 -1.27 -20.53 -12.09
C ALA A 137 -2.39 -21.28 -11.34
N LEU A 138 -2.50 -21.10 -10.02
CA LEU A 138 -3.52 -21.74 -9.19
C LEU A 138 -4.84 -20.96 -9.14
N LEU A 139 -4.77 -19.62 -8.95
CA LEU A 139 -5.96 -18.81 -8.65
C LEU A 139 -6.66 -18.28 -9.91
N VAL A 140 -5.95 -18.04 -11.00
CA VAL A 140 -6.58 -17.50 -12.23
C VAL A 140 -7.56 -18.51 -12.85
N PRO A 141 -7.26 -19.80 -12.98
CA PRO A 141 -8.23 -20.77 -13.49
C PRO A 141 -9.49 -20.89 -12.62
N ALA A 142 -9.36 -20.72 -11.29
CA ALA A 142 -10.47 -20.87 -10.34
C ALA A 142 -11.31 -19.60 -10.19
N PHE A 143 -10.67 -18.42 -10.14
CA PHE A 143 -11.31 -17.15 -9.78
C PHE A 143 -11.17 -16.07 -10.86
N GLY A 144 -10.60 -16.39 -12.01
CA GLY A 144 -10.47 -15.46 -13.12
C GLY A 144 -9.69 -14.20 -12.75
N LEU A 145 -10.28 -13.05 -13.06
CA LEU A 145 -9.70 -11.73 -12.85
C LEU A 145 -9.43 -11.43 -11.35
N THR A 146 -10.35 -11.83 -10.48
CA THR A 146 -10.18 -11.69 -9.03
C THR A 146 -9.03 -12.57 -8.52
N GLY A 147 -8.86 -13.76 -9.09
CA GLY A 147 -7.74 -14.65 -8.78
C GLY A 147 -6.39 -14.03 -9.10
N ALA A 148 -6.29 -13.32 -10.24
CA ALA A 148 -5.08 -12.58 -10.61
C ALA A 148 -4.76 -11.43 -9.65
N ALA A 149 -5.78 -10.67 -9.24
CA ALA A 149 -5.62 -9.57 -8.28
C ALA A 149 -5.21 -10.08 -6.88
N LEU A 150 -5.82 -11.19 -6.43
CA LEU A 150 -5.44 -11.88 -5.19
C LEU A 150 -3.99 -12.38 -5.25
N ALA A 151 -3.60 -13.02 -6.35
CA ALA A 151 -2.24 -13.50 -6.55
C ALA A 151 -1.22 -12.35 -6.46
N LEU A 152 -1.54 -11.21 -7.08
CA LEU A 152 -0.69 -10.02 -7.05
C LEU A 152 -0.60 -9.45 -5.64
N ALA A 153 -1.72 -9.28 -4.93
CA ALA A 153 -1.72 -8.77 -3.57
C ALA A 153 -0.97 -9.69 -2.59
N ALA A 154 -1.22 -10.99 -2.65
CA ALA A 154 -0.58 -11.98 -1.79
C ALA A 154 0.94 -12.06 -2.03
N SER A 155 1.38 -12.06 -3.29
CA SER A 155 2.81 -12.13 -3.63
C SER A 155 3.57 -10.88 -3.21
N ASN A 156 2.98 -9.69 -3.40
CA ASN A 156 3.57 -8.44 -2.90
C ASN A 156 3.58 -8.39 -1.37
N GLY A 157 2.53 -8.91 -0.72
CA GLY A 157 2.50 -9.07 0.73
C GLY A 157 3.60 -9.98 1.25
N LEU A 158 3.87 -11.10 0.58
CA LEU A 158 4.95 -12.03 0.94
C LEU A 158 6.33 -11.39 0.77
N ALA A 159 6.56 -10.71 -0.36
CA ALA A 159 7.79 -9.96 -0.60
C ALA A 159 8.01 -8.86 0.45
N PHE A 160 6.95 -8.11 0.78
CA PHE A 160 6.96 -7.10 1.84
C PHE A 160 7.30 -7.71 3.20
N LEU A 161 6.66 -8.80 3.61
CA LEU A 161 6.91 -9.46 4.89
C LEU A 161 8.38 -9.89 5.00
N TYR A 162 8.89 -10.60 4.00
CA TYR A 162 10.29 -11.06 4.01
C TYR A 162 11.27 -9.89 4.12
N ARG A 163 11.13 -8.88 3.26
CA ARG A 163 12.04 -7.72 3.21
C ARG A 163 11.94 -6.87 4.47
N SER A 164 10.74 -6.71 5.02
CA SER A 164 10.52 -5.96 6.25
C SER A 164 11.11 -6.70 7.46
N ILE A 165 10.89 -8.00 7.59
CA ILE A 165 11.43 -8.80 8.68
C ILE A 165 12.96 -8.74 8.67
N THR A 166 13.58 -9.00 7.50
CA THR A 166 15.04 -8.94 7.36
C THR A 166 15.58 -7.53 7.62
N GLY A 167 14.92 -6.49 7.13
CA GLY A 167 15.30 -5.11 7.38
C GLY A 167 15.26 -4.76 8.88
N GLN A 168 14.17 -5.14 9.58
CA GLN A 168 14.02 -4.90 11.02
C GLN A 168 15.01 -5.70 11.89
N MET A 169 15.52 -6.84 11.41
CA MET A 169 16.56 -7.60 12.12
C MET A 169 17.88 -6.83 12.22
N TYR A 170 18.20 -6.01 11.22
CA TYR A 170 19.45 -5.26 11.16
C TYR A 170 19.31 -3.81 11.65
N TYR A 171 18.18 -3.18 11.38
CA TYR A 171 17.93 -1.81 11.80
C TYR A 171 16.44 -1.59 12.09
N ARG A 172 16.12 -1.20 13.31
CA ARG A 172 14.74 -0.98 13.73
C ARG A 172 14.22 0.35 13.20
N THR A 173 13.26 0.28 12.27
CA THR A 173 12.53 1.44 11.74
C THR A 173 11.10 1.53 12.28
N VAL A 174 10.53 0.41 12.76
CA VAL A 174 9.17 0.35 13.31
C VAL A 174 9.18 0.71 14.79
N ALA A 175 8.48 1.79 15.17
CA ALA A 175 8.36 2.22 16.56
C ALA A 175 7.40 1.32 17.35
N SER A 176 6.25 0.96 16.77
CA SER A 176 5.18 0.23 17.46
C SER A 176 4.58 -0.85 16.56
N TYR A 177 4.99 -2.10 16.76
CA TYR A 177 4.43 -3.26 16.05
C TYR A 177 2.90 -3.38 16.17
N PRO A 178 2.25 -3.22 17.36
CA PRO A 178 0.80 -3.35 17.47
C PRO A 178 0.05 -2.37 16.59
N LYS A 179 0.54 -1.13 16.46
CA LYS A 179 -0.08 -0.12 15.58
C LYS A 179 0.05 -0.50 14.13
N THR A 180 1.26 -0.85 13.69
CA THR A 180 1.48 -1.28 12.30
C THR A 180 0.61 -2.48 11.94
N ILE A 181 0.53 -3.50 12.82
CA ILE A 181 -0.31 -4.68 12.62
C ILE A 181 -1.79 -4.29 12.56
N SER A 182 -2.28 -3.39 13.44
CA SER A 182 -3.68 -2.92 13.39
C SER A 182 -3.99 -2.20 12.07
N GLY A 183 -3.05 -1.40 11.54
CA GLY A 183 -3.18 -0.78 10.22
C GLY A 183 -3.33 -1.81 9.11
N PHE A 184 -2.53 -2.87 9.11
CA PHE A 184 -2.65 -3.96 8.14
C PHE A 184 -3.98 -4.70 8.25
N LEU A 185 -4.43 -5.04 9.47
CA LEU A 185 -5.72 -5.69 9.67
C LEU A 185 -6.88 -4.86 9.14
N LEU A 186 -6.84 -3.54 9.37
CA LEU A 186 -7.83 -2.61 8.83
C LEU A 186 -7.76 -2.51 7.30
N ALA A 187 -6.55 -2.49 6.72
CA ALA A 187 -6.38 -2.49 5.26
C ALA A 187 -6.94 -3.78 4.63
N PHE A 188 -6.69 -4.95 5.23
CA PHE A 188 -7.31 -6.21 4.78
C PHE A 188 -8.83 -6.18 4.88
N ALA A 189 -9.40 -5.62 5.97
CA ALA A 189 -10.83 -5.47 6.12
C ALA A 189 -11.42 -4.54 5.05
N VAL A 190 -10.78 -3.40 4.78
CA VAL A 190 -11.19 -2.47 3.71
C VAL A 190 -11.13 -3.14 2.34
N THR A 191 -10.07 -3.91 2.06
CA THR A 191 -9.94 -4.66 0.81
C THR A 191 -11.05 -5.69 0.65
N ALA A 192 -11.35 -6.45 1.70
CA ALA A 192 -12.42 -7.44 1.69
C ALA A 192 -13.80 -6.78 1.47
N ILE A 193 -14.09 -5.69 2.17
CA ILE A 193 -15.33 -4.92 2.00
C ILE A 193 -15.43 -4.36 0.58
N GLY A 194 -14.37 -3.72 0.07
CA GLY A 194 -14.35 -3.16 -1.29
C GLY A 194 -14.57 -4.23 -2.36
N THR A 195 -13.89 -5.39 -2.24
CA THR A 195 -14.01 -6.49 -3.20
C THR A 195 -15.35 -7.23 -3.12
N LEU A 196 -15.87 -7.48 -1.92
CA LEU A 196 -17.12 -8.25 -1.74
C LEU A 196 -18.37 -7.40 -1.94
N LEU A 197 -18.33 -6.13 -1.56
CA LEU A 197 -19.48 -5.22 -1.61
C LEU A 197 -19.38 -4.20 -2.76
N TRP A 198 -18.64 -4.51 -3.82
CA TRP A 198 -18.44 -3.60 -4.94
C TRP A 198 -19.73 -3.12 -5.63
N GLN A 199 -20.83 -3.92 -5.55
CA GLN A 199 -22.14 -3.57 -6.09
C GLN A 199 -22.96 -2.64 -5.17
N HIS A 200 -22.62 -2.55 -3.88
CA HIS A 200 -23.41 -1.86 -2.86
C HIS A 200 -22.68 -0.60 -2.38
N PHE A 201 -22.70 0.46 -3.18
CA PHE A 201 -21.99 1.71 -2.91
C PHE A 201 -22.25 2.26 -1.48
N PHE A 202 -23.51 2.42 -1.06
CA PHE A 202 -23.83 3.01 0.24
C PHE A 202 -23.34 2.16 1.42
N ILE A 203 -23.45 0.84 1.33
CA ILE A 203 -22.99 -0.08 2.40
C ILE A 203 -21.49 -0.06 2.48
N LYS A 204 -20.80 -0.17 1.33
CA LYS A 204 -19.35 -0.07 1.23
C LYS A 204 -18.85 1.25 1.81
N PHE A 205 -19.43 2.37 1.37
CA PHE A 205 -19.08 3.71 1.83
C PHE A 205 -19.23 3.85 3.36
N ALA A 206 -20.34 3.39 3.94
CA ALA A 206 -20.56 3.44 5.38
C ALA A 206 -19.57 2.58 6.16
N LEU A 207 -19.32 1.34 5.72
CA LEU A 207 -18.40 0.42 6.40
C LEU A 207 -16.96 0.89 6.34
N VAL A 208 -16.49 1.31 5.15
CA VAL A 208 -15.14 1.87 4.99
C VAL A 208 -14.98 3.17 5.78
N GLY A 209 -16.03 4.01 5.82
CA GLY A 209 -16.06 5.22 6.63
C GLY A 209 -15.94 4.93 8.14
N VAL A 210 -16.61 3.89 8.64
CA VAL A 210 -16.46 3.45 10.04
C VAL A 210 -15.03 2.97 10.30
N ILE A 211 -14.44 2.19 9.39
CA ILE A 211 -13.05 1.73 9.52
C ILE A 211 -12.09 2.93 9.52
N LEU A 212 -12.28 3.88 8.63
CA LEU A 212 -11.47 5.10 8.59
C LEU A 212 -11.59 5.91 9.89
N PHE A 213 -12.80 6.01 10.45
CA PHE A 213 -13.03 6.67 11.74
C PHE A 213 -12.30 5.94 12.88
N ILE A 214 -12.40 4.60 12.96
CA ILE A 214 -11.66 3.79 13.93
C ILE A 214 -10.15 4.02 13.76
N TYR A 215 -9.66 4.03 12.52
CA TYR A 215 -8.27 4.28 12.21
C TYR A 215 -7.80 5.65 12.68
N CYS A 216 -8.57 6.71 12.40
CA CYS A 216 -8.28 8.07 12.87
C CYS A 216 -8.28 8.17 14.40
N THR A 217 -9.16 7.46 15.10
CA THR A 217 -9.18 7.44 16.58
C THR A 217 -7.98 6.72 17.18
N LEU A 218 -7.55 5.60 16.58
CA LEU A 218 -6.34 4.88 16.99
C LEU A 218 -5.07 5.73 16.83
N TYR A 219 -5.02 6.54 15.77
CA TYR A 219 -3.85 7.36 15.42
C TYR A 219 -4.02 8.85 15.76
N ARG A 220 -5.00 9.21 16.61
CA ARG A 220 -5.31 10.60 16.97
C ARG A 220 -4.09 11.41 17.41
N ALA A 221 -3.17 10.80 18.14
CA ALA A 221 -1.98 11.49 18.62
C ALA A 221 -0.99 11.84 17.49
N GLN A 222 -0.85 10.98 16.49
CA GLN A 222 -0.03 11.22 15.30
C GLN A 222 -0.69 12.28 14.40
N LEU A 223 -2.01 12.19 14.20
CA LEU A 223 -2.79 13.19 13.45
C LEU A 223 -2.69 14.59 14.07
N ALA A 224 -2.81 14.69 15.40
CA ALA A 224 -2.67 15.97 16.11
C ALA A 224 -1.27 16.57 15.92
N ARG A 225 -0.22 15.74 15.93
CA ARG A 225 1.16 16.20 15.68
C ARG A 225 1.34 16.66 14.23
N LEU A 226 0.83 15.93 13.25
CA LEU A 226 0.87 16.33 11.83
C LEU A 226 0.15 17.66 11.63
N TRP A 227 -1.03 17.83 12.25
CA TRP A 227 -1.80 19.06 12.17
C TRP A 227 -1.04 20.25 12.76
N SER A 228 -0.41 20.08 13.93
CA SER A 228 0.40 21.12 14.56
C SER A 228 1.63 21.50 13.74
N MET A 229 2.31 20.53 13.12
CA MET A 229 3.44 20.77 12.21
C MET A 229 2.98 21.51 10.94
N GLY A 230 1.88 21.08 10.32
CA GLY A 230 1.31 21.74 9.15
C GLY A 230 0.93 23.20 9.41
N LEU A 231 0.28 23.47 10.55
CA LEU A 231 -0.04 24.84 10.97
C LEU A 231 1.22 25.68 11.24
N GLY A 232 2.28 25.08 11.78
CA GLY A 232 3.57 25.78 11.99
C GLY A 232 4.21 26.20 10.67
N ILE A 233 4.20 25.32 9.65
CA ILE A 233 4.72 25.63 8.32
C ILE A 233 3.89 26.74 7.66
N LEU A 234 2.57 26.65 7.70
CA LEU A 234 1.68 27.68 7.15
C LEU A 234 1.91 29.03 7.83
N ARG A 235 2.00 29.08 9.16
CA ARG A 235 2.32 30.33 9.89
C ARG A 235 3.68 30.88 9.49
N GLY A 236 4.70 30.02 9.30
CA GLY A 236 6.02 30.47 8.85
C GLY A 236 6.02 31.08 7.44
N ILE A 237 5.16 30.58 6.54
CA ILE A 237 5.01 31.12 5.18
C ILE A 237 4.29 32.48 5.22
N PHE A 238 3.26 32.64 6.05
CA PHE A 238 2.51 33.90 6.17
C PHE A 238 3.27 34.97 6.94
N HIS A 239 4.23 34.63 7.81
CA HIS A 239 5.06 35.60 8.51
C HIS A 239 6.32 36.06 7.74
N ARG A 240 6.60 35.49 6.57
CA ARG A 240 7.70 35.91 5.68
C ARG A 240 7.27 36.90 4.58
N LYS A 241 6.06 37.39 4.62
CA LYS A 241 5.59 38.54 3.84
C LYS A 241 5.46 39.74 4.76
#